data_dd5e82b0dce7cba855b9f86a5fdf0188
#
_entry.id   dd5e82b0dce7cba855b9f86a5fdf0188
#
_cell.length_a   1.000
_cell.length_b   1.000
_cell.length_c   1.000
_cell.angle_alpha   90.00
_cell.angle_beta   90.00
_cell.angle_gamma   90.00
#
_symmetry.space_group_name_H-M   'P 1'
#
loop_
_entity.id
_entity.type
_entity.pdbx_description
1 polymer ?
#
loop_
_entity_poly.entity_id
_entity_poly.type
_entity_poly.pdbx_seq_one_letter_code
_entity_poly.pdbx_strand_id
1 'polypeptide(L)'
;ETNFMKTFNLSQSYPTQDIRKHTSFLTISLSACLLAAGLILLFLPEINSQSNIDILRMVAGSLMVCIAVYLLVFRARYQAYAETGSRICKKSLTFTKDQFPHLNKYLADYCSLPVFPAEGAQLYLQVIHSKDNRYAAFQLLTYTSFLYEPVTELCCLKGEKAAAFINSLHTSHGFHH
;
A
#
# COMPACT_ATOMS: atom_id res chain seq x y z
N GLU A 1 2.77 20.15 -23.04
CA GLU A 1 3.23 18.77 -22.80
C GLU A 1 3.48 18.60 -21.31
N THR A 2 2.48 18.12 -20.61
CA THR A 2 2.55 17.80 -19.20
C THR A 2 3.40 16.55 -19.03
N ASN A 3 4.66 16.74 -18.69
CA ASN A 3 5.53 15.69 -18.20
C ASN A 3 4.96 15.19 -16.87
N PHE A 4 4.10 14.19 -16.98
CA PHE A 4 3.59 13.43 -15.85
C PHE A 4 4.81 12.87 -15.11
N MET A 5 5.03 13.32 -13.86
CA MET A 5 6.06 12.82 -12.95
C MET A 5 6.08 11.30 -13.06
N LYS A 6 7.11 10.76 -13.68
CA LYS A 6 7.36 9.32 -13.69
C LYS A 6 7.81 8.97 -12.28
N THR A 7 6.86 8.86 -11.37
CA THR A 7 7.09 8.30 -10.05
C THR A 7 7.65 6.90 -10.28
N PHE A 8 8.93 6.73 -9.97
CA PHE A 8 9.56 5.42 -10.01
C PHE A 8 8.77 4.51 -9.06
N ASN A 9 7.99 3.64 -9.67
CA ASN A 9 7.08 2.79 -8.92
C ASN A 9 7.83 1.49 -8.66
N LEU A 10 8.39 1.34 -7.47
CA LEU A 10 9.08 0.13 -7.03
C LEU A 10 8.27 -1.13 -7.39
N SER A 11 6.93 -1.04 -7.40
CA SER A 11 6.05 -2.15 -7.78
C SER A 11 6.17 -2.62 -9.23
N GLN A 12 6.85 -1.86 -10.11
CA GLN A 12 7.12 -2.27 -11.50
C GLN A 12 8.44 -3.03 -11.65
N SER A 13 9.35 -2.91 -10.67
CA SER A 13 10.68 -3.52 -10.70
C SER A 13 10.78 -4.83 -9.92
N TYR A 14 9.70 -5.25 -9.22
CA TYR A 14 9.73 -6.51 -8.48
C TYR A 14 9.71 -7.73 -9.38
N PRO A 15 10.42 -8.79 -8.99
CA PRO A 15 10.22 -10.07 -9.60
C PRO A 15 8.74 -10.46 -9.43
N THR A 16 8.02 -10.51 -10.55
CA THR A 16 6.59 -10.87 -10.62
C THR A 16 6.28 -12.24 -10.04
N GLN A 17 7.32 -13.04 -9.76
CA GLN A 17 7.23 -14.34 -9.13
C GLN A 17 6.90 -14.29 -7.63
N ASP A 18 7.39 -13.25 -6.92
CA ASP A 18 7.25 -13.15 -5.46
C ASP A 18 5.98 -12.42 -5.02
N ILE A 19 5.38 -11.61 -5.91
CA ILE A 19 4.19 -10.82 -5.59
C ILE A 19 3.07 -11.15 -6.58
N ARG A 20 1.95 -11.66 -6.06
CA ARG A 20 0.76 -11.95 -6.86
C ARG A 20 -0.38 -11.02 -6.49
N LYS A 21 -1.22 -10.70 -7.48
CA LYS A 21 -2.50 -10.02 -7.24
C LYS A 21 -3.48 -11.03 -6.66
N HIS A 22 -3.97 -10.75 -5.48
CA HIS A 22 -4.98 -11.57 -4.80
C HIS A 22 -6.29 -10.81 -4.71
N THR A 23 -7.41 -11.52 -4.78
CA THR A 23 -8.76 -10.97 -4.62
C THR A 23 -9.29 -11.28 -3.24
N SER A 24 -9.81 -10.26 -2.55
CA SER A 24 -10.45 -10.43 -1.25
C SER A 24 -11.88 -10.90 -1.43
N PHE A 25 -12.14 -12.17 -1.16
CA PHE A 25 -13.48 -12.74 -1.22
C PHE A 25 -14.46 -12.02 -0.28
N LEU A 26 -14.00 -11.67 0.93
CA LEU A 26 -14.81 -10.90 1.88
C LEU A 26 -15.24 -9.53 1.33
N THR A 27 -14.31 -8.82 0.67
CA THR A 27 -14.63 -7.51 0.09
C THR A 27 -15.62 -7.64 -1.07
N ILE A 28 -15.47 -8.68 -1.90
CA ILE A 28 -16.41 -8.95 -3.01
C ILE A 28 -17.79 -9.29 -2.46
N SER A 29 -17.88 -10.20 -1.48
CA SER A 29 -19.15 -10.58 -0.86
C SER A 29 -19.84 -9.37 -0.20
N LEU A 30 -19.12 -8.57 0.56
CA LEU A 30 -19.65 -7.36 1.18
C LEU A 30 -20.16 -6.35 0.14
N SER A 31 -19.39 -6.13 -0.92
CA SER A 31 -19.78 -5.19 -1.97
C SER A 31 -21.00 -5.70 -2.75
N ALA A 32 -21.11 -7.02 -2.98
CA ALA A 32 -22.27 -7.61 -3.63
C ALA A 32 -23.53 -7.45 -2.75
N CYS A 33 -23.45 -7.67 -1.45
CA CYS A 33 -24.54 -7.44 -0.52
C CYS A 33 -24.98 -5.97 -0.48
N LEU A 34 -24.02 -5.04 -0.41
CA LEU A 34 -24.31 -3.60 -0.42
C LEU A 34 -24.96 -3.16 -1.74
N LEU A 35 -24.48 -3.70 -2.85
CA LEU A 35 -25.03 -3.41 -4.18
C LEU A 35 -26.46 -3.92 -4.30
N ALA A 36 -26.73 -5.14 -3.87
CA ALA A 36 -28.08 -5.71 -3.87
C ALA A 36 -29.04 -4.91 -2.96
N ALA A 37 -28.61 -4.58 -1.74
CA ALA A 37 -29.41 -3.77 -0.83
C ALA A 37 -29.68 -2.36 -1.37
N GLY A 38 -28.67 -1.71 -1.96
CA GLY A 38 -28.83 -0.40 -2.60
C GLY A 38 -29.79 -0.41 -3.77
N LEU A 39 -29.73 -1.44 -4.63
CA LEU A 39 -30.66 -1.59 -5.74
C LEU A 39 -32.09 -1.88 -5.25
N ILE A 40 -32.26 -2.72 -4.24
CA ILE A 40 -33.58 -2.98 -3.65
C ILE A 40 -34.20 -1.66 -3.15
N LEU A 41 -33.43 -0.83 -2.41
CA LEU A 41 -33.91 0.46 -1.92
C LEU A 41 -34.30 1.41 -3.05
N LEU A 42 -33.58 1.39 -4.18
CA LEU A 42 -33.89 2.25 -5.32
C LEU A 42 -35.14 1.81 -6.10
N PHE A 43 -35.36 0.49 -6.23
CA PHE A 43 -36.46 -0.05 -7.04
C PHE A 43 -37.70 -0.42 -6.24
N LEU A 44 -37.70 -0.29 -4.92
CA LEU A 44 -38.93 -0.47 -4.14
C LEU A 44 -39.98 0.57 -4.55
N PRO A 45 -41.23 0.17 -4.76
CA PRO A 45 -42.31 1.10 -5.07
C PRO A 45 -42.53 2.09 -3.91
N GLU A 46 -43.06 3.24 -4.22
CA GLU A 46 -43.37 4.30 -3.24
C GLU A 46 -44.27 3.74 -2.13
N ILE A 47 -43.78 3.79 -0.89
CA ILE A 47 -44.47 3.19 0.27
C ILE A 47 -45.43 4.18 0.91
N ASN A 48 -45.19 5.47 0.72
CA ASN A 48 -45.99 6.53 1.37
C ASN A 48 -45.98 7.82 0.56
N SER A 49 -47.13 8.54 0.57
CA SER A 49 -47.27 9.86 -0.05
C SER A 49 -46.47 10.97 0.62
N GLN A 50 -45.63 10.64 1.60
CA GLN A 50 -44.68 11.60 2.22
C GLN A 50 -43.35 11.64 1.45
N SER A 51 -43.18 12.62 0.62
CA SER A 51 -42.07 12.86 -0.28
C SER A 51 -40.68 12.82 0.40
N ASN A 52 -40.58 13.15 1.68
CA ASN A 52 -39.31 13.19 2.41
C ASN A 52 -38.69 11.79 2.65
N ILE A 53 -39.53 10.78 2.90
CA ILE A 53 -39.07 9.41 3.14
C ILE A 53 -38.55 8.81 1.84
N ASP A 54 -39.20 9.06 0.73
CA ASP A 54 -38.78 8.56 -0.58
C ASP A 54 -37.48 9.20 -1.05
N ILE A 55 -37.29 10.50 -0.80
CA ILE A 55 -36.02 11.19 -1.08
C ILE A 55 -34.90 10.56 -0.26
N LEU A 56 -35.10 10.36 1.06
CA LEU A 56 -34.10 9.75 1.93
C LEU A 56 -33.74 8.34 1.47
N ARG A 57 -34.72 7.54 1.05
CA ARG A 57 -34.56 6.20 0.52
C ARG A 57 -33.70 6.21 -0.76
N MET A 58 -33.99 7.10 -1.70
CA MET A 58 -33.24 7.22 -2.96
C MET A 58 -31.78 7.65 -2.71
N VAL A 59 -31.57 8.61 -1.79
CA VAL A 59 -30.22 9.04 -1.40
C VAL A 59 -29.46 7.90 -0.74
N ALA A 60 -30.08 7.18 0.21
CA ALA A 60 -29.44 6.04 0.87
C ALA A 60 -29.11 4.90 -0.11
N GLY A 61 -30.02 4.56 -1.00
CA GLY A 61 -29.81 3.52 -2.03
C GLY A 61 -28.67 3.89 -2.98
N SER A 62 -28.65 5.13 -3.48
CA SER A 62 -27.58 5.59 -4.37
C SER A 62 -26.21 5.62 -3.66
N LEU A 63 -26.15 6.03 -2.40
CA LEU A 63 -24.91 6.03 -1.62
C LEU A 63 -24.38 4.61 -1.41
N MET A 64 -25.24 3.64 -1.09
CA MET A 64 -24.86 2.23 -0.97
C MET A 64 -24.31 1.65 -2.28
N VAL A 65 -24.91 1.96 -3.42
CA VAL A 65 -24.41 1.55 -4.73
C VAL A 65 -23.04 2.16 -5.01
N CYS A 66 -22.85 3.46 -4.76
CA CYS A 66 -21.56 4.12 -4.92
C CYS A 66 -20.47 3.50 -4.06
N ILE A 67 -20.75 3.21 -2.78
CA ILE A 67 -19.81 2.55 -1.87
C ILE A 67 -19.50 1.13 -2.37
N ALA A 68 -20.50 0.37 -2.82
CA ALA A 68 -20.29 -0.97 -3.33
C ALA A 68 -19.37 -0.98 -4.56
N VAL A 69 -19.59 -0.08 -5.52
CA VAL A 69 -18.74 0.08 -6.70
C VAL A 69 -17.33 0.50 -6.31
N TYR A 70 -17.17 1.44 -5.39
CA TYR A 70 -15.88 1.85 -4.87
C TYR A 70 -15.10 0.67 -4.26
N LEU A 71 -15.75 -0.14 -3.42
CA LEU A 71 -15.13 -1.32 -2.82
C LEU A 71 -14.69 -2.34 -3.86
N LEU A 72 -15.53 -2.59 -4.89
CA LEU A 72 -15.21 -3.50 -5.98
C LEU A 72 -14.01 -3.04 -6.80
N VAL A 73 -13.96 -1.77 -7.16
CA VAL A 73 -12.92 -1.25 -8.05
C VAL A 73 -11.58 -1.09 -7.32
N PHE A 74 -11.61 -0.52 -6.10
CA PHE A 74 -10.39 -0.09 -5.41
C PHE A 74 -9.92 -1.03 -4.31
N ARG A 75 -10.80 -1.81 -3.68
CA ARG A 75 -10.46 -2.65 -2.53
C ARG A 75 -10.51 -4.16 -2.78
N ALA A 76 -11.17 -4.60 -3.84
CA ALA A 76 -11.31 -6.02 -4.14
C ALA A 76 -9.99 -6.69 -4.51
N ARG A 77 -9.01 -5.92 -5.01
CA ARG A 77 -7.70 -6.44 -5.44
C ARG A 77 -6.59 -5.89 -4.55
N TYR A 78 -5.73 -6.76 -4.06
CA TYR A 78 -4.54 -6.39 -3.30
C TYR A 78 -3.33 -7.21 -3.73
N GLN A 79 -2.13 -6.69 -3.46
CA GLN A 79 -0.89 -7.42 -3.69
C GLN A 79 -0.59 -8.29 -2.47
N ALA A 80 -0.26 -9.55 -2.71
CA ALA A 80 0.09 -10.51 -1.68
C ALA A 80 1.41 -11.20 -2.01
N TYR A 81 2.14 -11.60 -0.99
CA TYR A 81 3.31 -12.43 -1.11
C TYR A 81 2.91 -13.83 -1.58
N ALA A 82 3.58 -14.35 -2.62
CA ALA A 82 3.14 -15.54 -3.32
C ALA A 82 3.18 -16.81 -2.46
N GLU A 83 4.12 -16.90 -1.50
CA GLU A 83 4.27 -18.09 -0.66
C GLU A 83 3.24 -18.17 0.46
N THR A 84 2.90 -17.04 1.09
CA THR A 84 2.05 -17.03 2.28
C THR A 84 0.68 -16.44 2.04
N GLY A 85 0.45 -15.79 0.89
CA GLY A 85 -0.78 -15.03 0.63
C GLY A 85 -0.93 -13.76 1.49
N SER A 86 0.10 -13.42 2.26
CA SER A 86 0.09 -12.28 3.17
C SER A 86 0.11 -10.97 2.39
N ARG A 87 -0.70 -10.00 2.85
CA ARG A 87 -0.83 -8.70 2.20
C ARG A 87 0.49 -7.93 2.22
N ILE A 88 0.82 -7.31 1.10
CA ILE A 88 1.99 -6.44 0.97
C ILE A 88 1.65 -5.03 1.48
N CYS A 89 2.51 -4.53 2.36
CA CYS A 89 2.52 -3.16 2.84
C CYS A 89 3.70 -2.42 2.21
N LYS A 90 3.48 -1.14 1.88
CA LYS A 90 4.52 -0.27 1.31
C LYS A 90 4.75 0.88 2.29
N LYS A 91 6.01 1.18 2.56
CA LYS A 91 6.42 2.35 3.33
C LYS A 91 7.60 3.04 2.66
N SER A 92 7.70 4.34 2.87
CA SER A 92 8.83 5.15 2.44
C SER A 92 9.39 5.92 3.63
N LEU A 93 10.68 5.92 3.77
CA LEU A 93 11.43 6.68 4.77
C LEU A 93 12.32 7.69 4.06
N THR A 94 12.49 8.85 4.66
CA THR A 94 13.24 9.95 4.08
C THR A 94 14.50 10.21 4.90
N PHE A 95 15.63 10.45 4.24
CA PHE A 95 16.93 10.67 4.87
C PHE A 95 17.66 11.81 4.19
N THR A 96 18.60 12.46 4.91
CA THR A 96 19.48 13.47 4.33
C THR A 96 20.67 12.82 3.61
N LYS A 97 21.30 13.55 2.67
CA LYS A 97 22.48 13.04 1.94
C LYS A 97 23.64 12.67 2.85
N ASP A 98 23.81 13.39 3.93
CA ASP A 98 24.90 13.16 4.89
C ASP A 98 24.77 11.81 5.60
N GLN A 99 23.54 11.28 5.68
CA GLN A 99 23.25 9.98 6.29
C GLN A 99 23.53 8.80 5.36
N PHE A 100 23.88 9.05 4.10
CA PHE A 100 24.09 8.00 3.10
C PHE A 100 25.10 6.92 3.53
N PRO A 101 26.30 7.24 4.06
CA PRO A 101 27.26 6.22 4.46
C PRO A 101 26.74 5.34 5.60
N HIS A 102 26.05 5.93 6.57
CA HIS A 102 25.45 5.20 7.69
C HIS A 102 24.28 4.32 7.23
N LEU A 103 23.44 4.86 6.35
CA LEU A 103 22.31 4.13 5.79
C LEU A 103 22.76 2.94 4.93
N ASN A 104 23.80 3.13 4.12
CA ASN A 104 24.35 2.06 3.29
C ASN A 104 24.95 0.93 4.15
N LYS A 105 25.64 1.26 5.23
CA LYS A 105 26.15 0.30 6.20
C LYS A 105 25.01 -0.44 6.91
N TYR A 106 23.97 0.28 7.33
CA TYR A 106 22.78 -0.30 7.94
C TYR A 106 22.08 -1.30 6.99
N LEU A 107 21.94 -0.93 5.73
CA LEU A 107 21.30 -1.81 4.73
C LEU A 107 22.14 -3.04 4.38
N ALA A 108 23.47 -2.97 4.54
CA ALA A 108 24.36 -4.11 4.32
C ALA A 108 24.28 -5.15 5.46
N ASP A 109 24.25 -4.70 6.71
CA ASP A 109 24.34 -5.58 7.89
C ASP A 109 23.00 -5.86 8.57
N TYR A 110 21.93 -5.12 8.26
CA TYR A 110 20.57 -5.15 8.86
C TYR A 110 20.49 -4.98 10.38
N CYS A 111 21.63 -4.91 11.05
CA CYS A 111 21.77 -4.90 12.52
C CYS A 111 22.64 -3.75 13.02
N SER A 112 23.17 -2.89 12.14
CA SER A 112 23.95 -1.74 12.55
C SER A 112 23.07 -0.62 13.15
N LEU A 113 23.71 0.39 13.75
CA LEU A 113 23.04 1.49 14.44
C LEU A 113 21.85 2.06 13.64
N PRO A 114 20.69 2.25 14.29
CA PRO A 114 19.51 2.79 13.65
C PRO A 114 19.80 4.19 13.10
N VAL A 115 19.42 4.40 11.85
CA VAL A 115 19.47 5.71 11.18
C VAL A 115 18.08 6.30 11.23
N PHE A 116 17.93 7.46 11.87
CA PHE A 116 16.63 8.11 12.03
C PHE A 116 16.25 8.91 10.78
N PRO A 117 14.98 8.86 10.35
CA PRO A 117 14.50 9.71 9.28
C PRO A 117 14.66 11.19 9.62
N ALA A 118 14.95 12.02 8.62
CA ALA A 118 15.12 13.45 8.80
C ALA A 118 14.22 14.23 7.84
N GLU A 119 13.74 15.39 8.27
CA GLU A 119 13.00 16.32 7.42
C GLU A 119 13.94 16.98 6.38
N GLY A 120 13.38 17.35 5.22
CA GLY A 120 14.14 17.97 4.13
C GLY A 120 14.98 16.99 3.31
N ALA A 121 14.59 15.76 3.27
CA ALA A 121 15.32 14.62 2.76
C ALA A 121 15.49 14.60 1.25
N GLN A 122 16.69 14.26 0.81
CA GLN A 122 17.04 14.02 -0.58
C GLN A 122 17.14 12.53 -0.92
N LEU A 123 17.17 11.66 0.11
CA LEU A 123 17.20 10.21 -0.04
C LEU A 123 15.89 9.60 0.43
N TYR A 124 15.39 8.63 -0.33
CA TYR A 124 14.14 7.93 -0.07
C TYR A 124 14.41 6.43 -0.03
N LEU A 125 14.25 5.83 1.13
CA LEU A 125 14.24 4.37 1.27
C LEU A 125 12.82 3.88 1.08
N GLN A 126 12.57 3.24 -0.05
CA GLN A 126 11.31 2.55 -0.29
C GLN A 126 11.42 1.13 0.23
N VAL A 127 10.49 0.76 1.11
CA VAL A 127 10.41 -0.58 1.71
C VAL A 127 9.04 -1.16 1.40
N ILE A 128 9.05 -2.40 0.94
CA ILE A 128 7.86 -3.22 0.80
C ILE A 128 8.05 -4.45 1.67
N HIS A 129 7.04 -4.75 2.46
CA HIS A 129 7.09 -5.94 3.31
C HIS A 129 5.74 -6.64 3.34
N SER A 130 5.76 -7.94 3.56
CA SER A 130 4.56 -8.72 3.83
C SER A 130 4.11 -8.51 5.27
N LYS A 131 2.81 -8.56 5.52
CA LYS A 131 2.24 -8.37 6.87
C LYS A 131 2.67 -9.45 7.87
N ASP A 132 3.09 -10.63 7.39
CA ASP A 132 3.63 -11.72 8.19
C ASP A 132 5.15 -11.64 8.40
N ASN A 133 5.79 -10.55 7.95
CA ASN A 133 7.23 -10.28 8.04
C ASN A 133 8.13 -11.34 7.36
N ARG A 134 7.60 -12.19 6.48
CA ARG A 134 8.38 -13.22 5.77
C ARG A 134 8.99 -12.75 4.46
N TYR A 135 8.56 -11.59 3.97
CA TYR A 135 9.10 -10.99 2.76
C TYR A 135 9.35 -9.51 3.00
N ALA A 136 10.51 -9.04 2.60
CA ALA A 136 10.83 -7.62 2.54
C ALA A 136 11.63 -7.33 1.27
N ALA A 137 11.36 -6.19 0.66
CA ALA A 137 12.19 -5.69 -0.43
C ALA A 137 12.38 -4.19 -0.22
N PHE A 138 13.58 -3.71 -0.49
CA PHE A 138 13.90 -2.31 -0.33
C PHE A 138 14.83 -1.80 -1.42
N GLN A 139 14.73 -0.50 -1.67
CA GLN A 139 15.59 0.21 -2.59
C GLN A 139 15.76 1.65 -2.11
N LEU A 140 16.99 2.15 -2.20
CA LEU A 140 17.31 3.53 -1.90
C LEU A 140 17.26 4.35 -3.19
N LEU A 141 16.53 5.45 -3.14
CA LEU A 141 16.36 6.40 -4.25
C LEU A 141 16.91 7.76 -3.83
N THR A 142 17.46 8.50 -4.77
CA THR A 142 17.78 9.93 -4.61
C THR A 142 16.84 10.77 -5.45
N TYR A 143 16.53 11.96 -4.96
CA TYR A 143 15.76 12.93 -5.72
C TYR A 143 16.71 13.87 -6.44
N THR A 144 16.76 13.77 -7.76
CA THR A 144 17.63 14.57 -8.63
C THR A 144 16.82 15.09 -9.80
N SER A 145 16.86 16.41 -10.03
CA SER A 145 16.24 17.03 -11.22
C SER A 145 14.78 16.63 -11.46
N PHE A 146 13.96 16.61 -10.39
CA PHE A 146 12.53 16.23 -10.40
C PHE A 146 12.24 14.74 -10.68
N LEU A 147 13.26 13.89 -10.62
CA LEU A 147 13.13 12.44 -10.78
C LEU A 147 13.73 11.69 -9.58
N TYR A 148 13.16 10.52 -9.31
CA TYR A 148 13.73 9.58 -8.35
C TYR A 148 14.63 8.60 -9.10
N GLU A 149 15.93 8.64 -8.79
CA GLU A 149 16.92 7.73 -9.37
C GLU A 149 17.35 6.68 -8.35
N PRO A 150 17.44 5.39 -8.74
CA PRO A 150 17.91 4.35 -7.85
C PRO A 150 19.40 4.53 -7.55
N VAL A 151 19.73 4.58 -6.26
CA VAL A 151 21.12 4.65 -5.77
C VAL A 151 21.66 3.26 -5.47
N THR A 152 20.77 2.34 -5.05
CA THR A 152 21.11 0.95 -4.78
C THR A 152 20.30 0.02 -5.68
N GLU A 153 20.82 -1.18 -5.87
CA GLU A 153 20.04 -2.25 -6.47
C GLU A 153 18.86 -2.64 -5.57
N LEU A 154 17.85 -3.25 -6.18
CA LEU A 154 16.72 -3.77 -5.45
C LEU A 154 17.17 -4.99 -4.63
N CYS A 155 17.09 -4.89 -3.32
CA CYS A 155 17.39 -5.99 -2.41
C CYS A 155 16.10 -6.68 -1.98
N CYS A 156 16.02 -7.99 -2.14
CA CYS A 156 14.88 -8.82 -1.72
C CYS A 156 15.33 -9.77 -0.61
N LEU A 157 14.63 -9.74 0.52
CA LEU A 157 14.86 -10.57 1.69
C LEU A 157 13.69 -11.51 1.90
N LYS A 158 13.99 -12.75 2.29
CA LYS A 158 12.99 -13.80 2.57
C LYS A 158 13.23 -14.44 3.92
N GLY A 159 12.16 -14.94 4.55
CA GLY A 159 12.21 -15.67 5.82
C GLY A 159 12.77 -14.86 6.98
N GLU A 160 13.73 -15.44 7.72
CA GLU A 160 14.29 -14.84 8.93
C GLU A 160 15.01 -13.52 8.68
N LYS A 161 15.69 -13.37 7.54
CA LYS A 161 16.36 -12.12 7.16
C LYS A 161 15.37 -10.98 6.96
N ALA A 162 14.22 -11.27 6.35
CA ALA A 162 13.16 -10.29 6.19
C ALA A 162 12.58 -9.88 7.56
N ALA A 163 12.34 -10.84 8.45
CA ALA A 163 11.84 -10.58 9.80
C ALA A 163 12.83 -9.72 10.60
N ALA A 164 14.11 -10.05 10.58
CA ALA A 164 15.16 -9.28 11.26
C ALA A 164 15.21 -7.83 10.76
N PHE A 165 15.19 -7.62 9.45
CA PHE A 165 15.19 -6.30 8.83
C PHE A 165 13.95 -5.48 9.23
N ILE A 166 12.76 -6.08 9.14
CA ILE A 166 11.51 -5.38 9.49
C ILE A 166 11.49 -5.04 10.98
N ASN A 167 11.93 -5.95 11.87
CA ASN A 167 12.01 -5.70 13.29
C ASN A 167 12.98 -4.56 13.62
N SER A 168 14.13 -4.50 12.94
CA SER A 168 15.08 -3.39 13.12
C SER A 168 14.48 -2.05 12.69
N LEU A 169 13.70 -2.04 11.61
CA LEU A 169 12.96 -0.84 11.18
C LEU A 169 11.88 -0.43 12.19
N HIS A 170 11.16 -1.37 12.78
CA HIS A 170 10.15 -1.07 13.81
C HIS A 170 10.77 -0.41 15.04
N THR A 171 11.90 -0.93 15.48
CA THR A 171 12.61 -0.41 16.66
C THR A 171 13.15 0.99 16.41
N SER A 172 13.66 1.25 15.19
CA SER A 172 14.34 2.52 14.87
C SER A 172 13.39 3.65 14.47
N HIS A 173 12.21 3.36 13.93
CA HIS A 173 11.42 4.36 13.20
C HIS A 173 9.93 4.40 13.60
N GLY A 174 9.53 3.74 14.67
CA GLY A 174 8.13 3.76 15.11
C GLY A 174 7.16 3.30 14.02
N PHE A 175 7.45 2.20 13.36
CA PHE A 175 6.59 1.56 12.39
C PHE A 175 5.33 1.04 13.08
N HIS A 176 4.37 1.91 13.36
CA HIS A 176 3.05 1.49 13.81
C HIS A 176 2.23 0.95 12.64
N HIS A 177 1.56 -0.16 12.87
CA HIS A 177 0.63 -0.81 11.94
C HIS A 177 -0.62 0.00 11.71
#